data_27633f380193a163d6bd0f143247d743
#
_entry.id   27633f380193a163d6bd0f143247d743
#
_cell.length_a   1.000
_cell.length_b   1.000
_cell.length_c   1.000
_cell.angle_alpha   90.00
_cell.angle_beta   90.00
_cell.angle_gamma   90.00
#
_symmetry.space_group_name_H-M   'P 1'
#
loop_
_entity.id
_entity.type
_entity.pdbx_description
1 polymer ?
#
loop_
_entity_poly.entity_id
_entity_poly.type
_entity_poly.pdbx_seq_one_letter_code
_entity_poly.pdbx_strand_id
1 'polypeptide(L)'
;EEAMNDVQKDFEQGFQGWEYKFNTVASSRGDYPFITVSAGLGTEEYEKMATLAMLKIRMNGQGKKECKKPVLFPKIVFLYDENLHGKGKVNEDLFKAGIECSKRAMYPDWLSLSGEGYVASMYKKYGRVVSPMGCRAFLSPWFERGGMKPADEADKPIFVGRFNIGVISLH
;
A
#
# COMPACT_ATOMS: atom_id res chain seq x y z
N GLU A 1 19.95 10.73 -17.88
CA GLU A 1 18.74 10.18 -18.55
C GLU A 1 18.83 8.65 -18.69
N GLU A 2 19.92 8.12 -19.28
CA GLU A 2 20.09 6.67 -19.50
C GLU A 2 20.00 5.86 -18.19
N ALA A 3 20.71 6.28 -17.16
CA ALA A 3 20.68 5.64 -15.84
C ALA A 3 19.28 5.65 -15.20
N MET A 4 18.50 6.72 -15.38
CA MET A 4 17.12 6.79 -14.86
C MET A 4 16.18 5.85 -15.60
N ASN A 5 16.36 5.71 -16.91
CA ASN A 5 15.59 4.76 -17.71
C ASN A 5 15.88 3.30 -17.28
N ASP A 6 17.12 3.00 -16.93
CA ASP A 6 17.49 1.67 -16.46
C ASP A 6 16.89 1.38 -15.07
N VAL A 7 16.95 2.31 -14.14
CA VAL A 7 16.29 2.20 -12.83
C VAL A 7 14.77 2.01 -12.99
N GLN A 8 14.13 2.72 -13.91
CA GLN A 8 12.70 2.54 -14.17
C GLN A 8 12.39 1.13 -14.68
N LYS A 9 13.19 0.61 -15.60
CA LYS A 9 13.05 -0.78 -16.09
C LYS A 9 13.23 -1.79 -14.98
N ASP A 10 14.20 -1.57 -14.10
CA ASP A 10 14.46 -2.45 -12.97
C ASP A 10 13.28 -2.47 -12.00
N PHE A 11 12.67 -1.33 -11.70
CA PHE A 11 11.42 -1.27 -10.92
C PHE A 11 10.28 -2.02 -11.61
N GLU A 12 10.07 -1.80 -12.91
CA GLU A 12 9.00 -2.47 -13.66
C GLU A 12 9.19 -3.99 -13.68
N GLN A 13 10.41 -4.47 -13.93
CA GLN A 13 10.74 -5.90 -13.92
C GLN A 13 10.62 -6.51 -12.52
N GLY A 14 11.10 -5.81 -11.51
CA GLY A 14 11.00 -6.21 -10.12
C GLY A 14 9.55 -6.38 -9.66
N PHE A 15 8.71 -5.39 -9.92
CA PHE A 15 7.28 -5.44 -9.57
C PHE A 15 6.52 -6.50 -10.37
N GLN A 16 6.85 -6.70 -11.65
CA GLN A 16 6.26 -7.77 -12.45
C GLN A 16 6.60 -9.15 -11.90
N GLY A 17 7.85 -9.38 -11.55
CA GLY A 17 8.30 -10.63 -10.91
C GLY A 17 7.67 -10.83 -9.54
N TRP A 18 7.49 -9.77 -8.80
CA TRP A 18 6.84 -9.78 -7.49
C TRP A 18 5.35 -10.16 -7.58
N GLU A 19 4.59 -9.49 -8.44
CA GLU A 19 3.19 -9.85 -8.70
C GLU A 19 3.05 -11.29 -9.18
N TYR A 20 3.94 -11.75 -10.08
CA TYR A 20 3.94 -13.13 -10.53
C TYR A 20 4.09 -14.11 -9.37
N LYS A 21 5.07 -13.89 -8.51
CA LYS A 21 5.32 -14.77 -7.35
C LYS A 21 4.14 -14.80 -6.38
N PHE A 22 3.58 -13.65 -6.04
CA PHE A 22 2.46 -13.60 -5.09
C PHE A 22 1.15 -14.19 -5.62
N ASN A 23 1.00 -14.35 -6.91
CA ASN A 23 -0.19 -14.96 -7.52
C ASN A 23 0.03 -16.42 -7.98
N THR A 24 1.26 -16.95 -7.89
CA THR A 24 1.58 -18.30 -8.37
C THR A 24 2.19 -19.21 -7.31
N VAL A 25 2.84 -18.64 -6.29
CA VAL A 25 3.51 -19.42 -5.24
C VAL A 25 2.56 -19.57 -4.05
N ALA A 26 1.99 -20.76 -3.90
CA ALA A 26 1.19 -21.12 -2.74
C ALA A 26 2.04 -21.72 -1.62
N SER A 27 1.52 -21.66 -0.39
CA SER A 27 2.07 -22.41 0.75
C SER A 27 1.86 -23.91 0.57
N SER A 28 2.48 -24.71 1.42
CA SER A 28 2.24 -26.17 1.46
C SER A 28 0.77 -26.57 1.71
N ARG A 29 -0.04 -25.64 2.22
CA ARG A 29 -1.48 -25.80 2.43
C ARG A 29 -2.33 -25.36 1.24
N GLY A 30 -1.72 -24.83 0.17
CA GLY A 30 -2.42 -24.27 -0.97
C GLY A 30 -2.87 -22.81 -0.80
N ASP A 31 -2.53 -22.17 0.30
CA ASP A 31 -2.87 -20.77 0.54
C ASP A 31 -1.87 -19.83 -0.14
N TYR A 32 -2.38 -18.79 -0.79
CA TYR A 32 -1.55 -17.70 -1.30
C TYR A 32 -1.20 -16.71 -0.20
N PRO A 33 0.00 -16.09 -0.24
CA PRO A 33 0.37 -15.07 0.73
C PRO A 33 -0.54 -13.85 0.60
N PHE A 34 -1.18 -13.46 1.71
CA PHE A 34 -2.06 -12.31 1.75
C PHE A 34 -1.27 -11.07 2.20
N ILE A 35 -0.66 -10.40 1.23
CA ILE A 35 0.26 -9.29 1.45
C ILE A 35 -0.38 -7.98 1.05
N THR A 36 -0.19 -6.94 1.87
CA THR A 36 -0.60 -5.57 1.61
C THR A 36 0.63 -4.68 1.49
N VAL A 37 0.63 -3.81 0.51
CA VAL A 37 1.66 -2.80 0.27
C VAL A 37 1.00 -1.45 0.20
N SER A 38 1.52 -0.50 0.95
CA SER A 38 1.05 0.88 0.94
C SER A 38 2.05 1.78 0.22
N ALA A 39 1.55 2.66 -0.66
CA ALA A 39 2.37 3.58 -1.44
C ALA A 39 1.62 4.90 -1.66
N GLY A 40 2.32 5.91 -2.17
CA GLY A 40 1.73 7.18 -2.58
C GLY A 40 2.29 8.41 -1.87
N LEU A 41 2.88 8.28 -0.68
CA LEU A 41 3.37 9.43 0.09
C LEU A 41 4.76 9.92 -0.31
N GLY A 42 5.55 9.09 -0.98
CA GLY A 42 6.91 9.45 -1.38
C GLY A 42 6.92 10.66 -2.32
N THR A 43 7.78 11.63 -2.04
CA THR A 43 7.92 12.88 -2.81
C THR A 43 9.20 12.94 -3.62
N GLU A 44 10.17 12.10 -3.26
CA GLU A 44 11.43 12.00 -3.98
C GLU A 44 11.25 11.28 -5.33
N GLU A 45 12.09 11.60 -6.29
CA GLU A 45 11.97 11.13 -7.67
C GLU A 45 11.90 9.60 -7.77
N TYR A 46 12.78 8.90 -7.04
CA TYR A 46 12.78 7.42 -7.03
C TYR A 46 11.58 6.81 -6.34
N GLU A 47 11.07 7.44 -5.29
CA GLU A 47 9.85 6.99 -4.58
C GLU A 47 8.62 7.12 -5.46
N LYS A 48 8.52 8.24 -6.19
CA LYS A 48 7.46 8.46 -7.17
C LYS A 48 7.56 7.46 -8.32
N MET A 49 8.78 7.26 -8.86
CA MET A 49 9.04 6.29 -9.93
C MET A 49 8.64 4.87 -9.52
N ALA A 50 8.99 4.43 -8.31
CA ALA A 50 8.59 3.13 -7.79
C ALA A 50 7.06 2.98 -7.71
N THR A 51 6.37 4.00 -7.17
CA THR A 51 4.90 4.01 -7.08
C THR A 51 4.25 3.95 -8.47
N LEU A 52 4.73 4.75 -9.42
CA LEU A 52 4.23 4.76 -10.81
C LEU A 52 4.48 3.42 -11.51
N ALA A 53 5.66 2.82 -11.33
CA ALA A 53 5.98 1.51 -11.90
C ALA A 53 5.04 0.42 -11.35
N MET A 54 4.80 0.41 -10.04
CA MET A 54 3.88 -0.53 -9.40
C MET A 54 2.45 -0.40 -9.95
N LEU A 55 1.92 0.81 -10.08
CA LEU A 55 0.59 1.05 -10.65
C LEU A 55 0.53 0.64 -12.12
N LYS A 56 1.56 0.95 -12.91
CA LYS A 56 1.67 0.57 -14.33
C LYS A 56 1.65 -0.94 -14.51
N ILE A 57 2.42 -1.67 -13.72
CA ILE A 57 2.46 -3.14 -13.80
C ILE A 57 1.09 -3.73 -13.43
N ARG A 58 0.44 -3.21 -12.37
CA ARG A 58 -0.91 -3.64 -11.99
C ARG A 58 -1.94 -3.42 -13.10
N MET A 59 -1.91 -2.29 -13.80
CA MET A 59 -2.79 -2.02 -14.95
C MET A 59 -2.55 -2.98 -16.11
N ASN A 60 -1.29 -3.39 -16.32
CA ASN A 60 -0.93 -4.27 -17.42
C ASN A 60 -1.37 -5.72 -17.21
N GLY A 61 -1.51 -6.15 -15.95
CA GLY A 61 -1.81 -7.54 -15.61
C GLY A 61 -0.67 -8.51 -15.95
N GLN A 62 -0.90 -9.79 -15.69
CA GLN A 62 0.06 -10.87 -15.90
C GLN A 62 -0.40 -11.86 -16.97
N GLY A 63 0.55 -12.48 -17.66
CA GLY A 63 0.31 -13.49 -18.69
C GLY A 63 0.94 -13.17 -20.03
N LYS A 64 0.58 -13.95 -21.03
CA LYS A 64 1.06 -13.75 -22.42
C LYS A 64 0.54 -12.42 -22.98
N LYS A 65 1.33 -11.81 -23.88
CA LYS A 65 1.04 -10.48 -24.44
C LYS A 65 -0.40 -10.32 -24.95
N GLU A 66 -0.97 -11.39 -25.52
CA GLU A 66 -2.32 -11.40 -26.12
C GLU A 66 -3.42 -11.82 -25.15
N CYS A 67 -3.09 -12.28 -23.94
CA CYS A 67 -4.03 -12.77 -22.95
C CYS A 67 -3.57 -12.42 -21.55
N LYS A 68 -3.47 -11.14 -21.25
CA LYS A 68 -3.15 -10.66 -19.91
C LYS A 68 -4.37 -10.71 -19.01
N LYS A 69 -4.17 -11.17 -17.77
CA LYS A 69 -5.21 -11.28 -16.76
C LYS A 69 -4.89 -10.35 -15.59
N PRO A 70 -5.91 -9.74 -14.97
CA PRO A 70 -5.72 -9.00 -13.75
C PRO A 70 -5.21 -9.91 -12.63
N VAL A 71 -4.40 -9.37 -11.74
CA VAL A 71 -3.86 -10.07 -10.58
C VAL A 71 -4.42 -9.49 -9.29
N LEU A 72 -4.50 -10.31 -8.22
CA LEU A 72 -5.09 -9.92 -6.96
C LEU A 72 -4.04 -9.47 -5.93
N PHE A 73 -2.86 -10.07 -5.94
CA PHE A 73 -1.82 -9.86 -4.94
C PHE A 73 -0.55 -9.25 -5.54
N PRO A 74 0.18 -8.46 -4.75
CA PRO A 74 -0.16 -7.96 -3.41
C PRO A 74 -1.36 -7.01 -3.44
N LYS A 75 -2.06 -6.86 -2.32
CA LYS A 75 -3.01 -5.77 -2.13
C LYS A 75 -2.27 -4.45 -2.16
N ILE A 76 -2.64 -3.55 -3.05
CA ILE A 76 -2.05 -2.21 -3.14
C ILE A 76 -2.99 -1.22 -2.48
N VAL A 77 -2.48 -0.47 -1.51
CA VAL A 77 -3.20 0.61 -0.83
C VAL A 77 -2.54 1.93 -1.19
N PHE A 78 -3.29 2.82 -1.82
CA PHE A 78 -2.85 4.17 -2.11
C PHE A 78 -3.16 5.09 -0.92
N LEU A 79 -2.14 5.65 -0.34
CA LEU A 79 -2.23 6.58 0.77
C LEU A 79 -2.48 7.98 0.21
N TYR A 80 -3.69 8.47 0.38
CA TYR A 80 -4.09 9.79 -0.11
C TYR A 80 -3.97 10.84 0.98
N ASP A 81 -3.17 11.88 0.73
CA ASP A 81 -3.09 13.11 1.53
C ASP A 81 -3.39 14.30 0.62
N GLU A 82 -4.41 15.09 0.96
CA GLU A 82 -4.83 16.26 0.21
C GLU A 82 -3.69 17.27 0.00
N ASN A 83 -2.79 17.38 0.99
CA ASN A 83 -1.65 18.28 0.91
C ASN A 83 -0.59 17.86 -0.10
N LEU A 84 -0.54 16.58 -0.45
CA LEU A 84 0.41 16.02 -1.42
C LEU A 84 -0.23 15.76 -2.78
N HIS A 85 -1.49 15.34 -2.82
CA HIS A 85 -2.15 14.82 -4.02
C HIS A 85 -3.18 15.75 -4.62
N GLY A 86 -3.50 16.87 -3.94
CA GLY A 86 -4.42 17.88 -4.44
C GLY A 86 -3.95 18.51 -5.75
N LYS A 87 -4.84 19.25 -6.41
CA LYS A 87 -4.54 19.95 -7.65
C LYS A 87 -3.34 20.90 -7.49
N GLY A 88 -2.35 20.78 -8.36
CA GLY A 88 -1.11 21.56 -8.31
C GLY A 88 -0.12 21.15 -7.21
N LYS A 89 -0.34 20.04 -6.54
CA LYS A 89 0.56 19.52 -5.50
C LYS A 89 1.60 18.56 -6.09
N VAL A 90 2.63 18.27 -5.27
CA VAL A 90 3.84 17.53 -5.70
C VAL A 90 3.55 16.12 -6.23
N ASN A 91 2.50 15.45 -5.72
CA ASN A 91 2.11 14.10 -6.10
C ASN A 91 0.77 14.04 -6.86
N GLU A 92 0.36 15.13 -7.52
CA GLU A 92 -0.86 15.13 -8.36
C GLU A 92 -0.78 14.07 -9.47
N ASP A 93 0.40 13.86 -10.04
CA ASP A 93 0.68 12.84 -11.05
C ASP A 93 0.47 11.42 -10.53
N LEU A 94 0.91 11.13 -9.30
CA LEU A 94 0.65 9.84 -8.65
C LEU A 94 -0.84 9.61 -8.43
N PHE A 95 -1.58 10.64 -8.01
CA PHE A 95 -3.03 10.56 -7.85
C PHE A 95 -3.73 10.24 -9.17
N LYS A 96 -3.37 10.93 -10.25
CA LYS A 96 -3.91 10.67 -11.60
C LYS A 96 -3.61 9.25 -12.06
N ALA A 97 -2.38 8.76 -11.85
CA ALA A 97 -1.99 7.39 -12.17
C ALA A 97 -2.77 6.36 -11.35
N GLY A 98 -3.01 6.63 -10.07
CA GLY A 98 -3.83 5.80 -9.20
C GLY A 98 -5.28 5.70 -9.67
N ILE A 99 -5.89 6.82 -10.06
CA ILE A 99 -7.25 6.85 -10.64
C ILE A 99 -7.32 6.05 -11.94
N GLU A 100 -6.35 6.22 -12.83
CA GLU A 100 -6.31 5.46 -14.09
C GLU A 100 -6.14 3.95 -13.83
N CYS A 101 -5.33 3.59 -12.84
CA CYS A 101 -5.19 2.21 -12.40
C CYS A 101 -6.52 1.64 -11.86
N SER A 102 -7.23 2.42 -11.03
CA SER A 102 -8.54 2.02 -10.50
C SER A 102 -9.57 1.75 -11.59
N LYS A 103 -9.57 2.56 -12.64
CA LYS A 103 -10.47 2.37 -13.79
C LYS A 103 -10.23 1.05 -14.54
N ARG A 104 -8.98 0.61 -14.60
CA ARG A 104 -8.59 -0.58 -15.39
C ARG A 104 -8.53 -1.87 -14.59
N ALA A 105 -8.02 -1.79 -13.37
CA ALA A 105 -7.69 -2.95 -12.55
C ALA A 105 -8.49 -3.04 -11.25
N MET A 106 -9.38 -2.08 -10.97
CA MET A 106 -10.08 -1.93 -9.68
C MET A 106 -9.13 -1.84 -8.47
N TYR A 107 -7.89 -1.46 -8.68
CA TYR A 107 -6.83 -1.18 -7.72
C TYR A 107 -6.21 0.18 -8.03
N PRO A 108 -5.55 0.82 -7.06
CA PRO A 108 -5.35 0.44 -5.65
C PRO A 108 -6.61 0.63 -4.78
N ASP A 109 -6.62 0.02 -3.59
CA ASP A 109 -7.52 0.43 -2.51
C ASP A 109 -7.09 1.81 -2.00
N TRP A 110 -8.06 2.68 -1.73
CA TRP A 110 -7.78 4.05 -1.31
C TRP A 110 -7.89 4.21 0.20
N LEU A 111 -6.87 4.80 0.81
CA LEU A 111 -6.85 5.15 2.23
C LEU A 111 -6.60 6.64 2.38
N SER A 112 -7.63 7.38 2.82
CA SER A 112 -7.48 8.81 3.08
C SER A 112 -6.79 9.07 4.41
N LEU A 113 -5.75 9.88 4.35
CA LEU A 113 -5.05 10.45 5.52
C LEU A 113 -5.53 11.86 5.84
N SER A 114 -6.48 12.38 5.05
CA SER A 114 -7.11 13.67 5.24
C SER A 114 -8.53 13.49 5.80
N GLY A 115 -9.05 14.54 6.46
CA GLY A 115 -10.39 14.50 7.07
C GLY A 115 -10.36 14.12 8.56
N GLU A 116 -11.49 13.56 9.06
CA GLU A 116 -11.73 13.30 10.49
C GLU A 116 -11.77 11.81 10.87
N GLY A 117 -11.49 10.92 9.92
CA GLY A 117 -11.47 9.48 10.16
C GLY A 117 -10.38 9.04 11.15
N TYR A 118 -10.54 7.85 11.71
CA TYR A 118 -9.59 7.26 12.67
C TYR A 118 -8.14 7.28 12.15
N VAL A 119 -7.91 6.81 10.93
CA VAL A 119 -6.57 6.75 10.33
C VAL A 119 -5.99 8.15 10.13
N ALA A 120 -6.81 9.10 9.65
CA ALA A 120 -6.40 10.49 9.47
C ALA A 120 -6.06 11.15 10.83
N SER A 121 -6.83 10.88 11.87
CA SER A 121 -6.58 11.38 13.22
C SER A 121 -5.26 10.84 13.79
N MET A 122 -4.99 9.53 13.59
CA MET A 122 -3.73 8.92 13.99
C MET A 122 -2.54 9.50 13.21
N TYR A 123 -2.70 9.70 11.91
CA TYR A 123 -1.67 10.30 11.07
C TYR A 123 -1.35 11.74 11.50
N LYS A 124 -2.37 12.56 11.76
CA LYS A 124 -2.20 13.93 12.29
C LYS A 124 -1.48 13.94 13.64
N LYS A 125 -1.87 13.02 14.54
CA LYS A 125 -1.34 12.99 15.92
C LYS A 125 0.11 12.47 16.00
N TYR A 126 0.43 11.43 15.23
CA TYR A 126 1.69 10.71 15.40
C TYR A 126 2.63 10.80 14.18
N GLY A 127 2.19 11.39 13.05
CA GLY A 127 2.95 11.40 11.80
C GLY A 127 3.18 10.02 11.19
N ARG A 128 2.38 9.03 11.62
CA ARG A 128 2.50 7.65 11.18
C ARG A 128 1.18 7.11 10.66
N VAL A 129 1.26 6.31 9.60
CA VAL A 129 0.09 5.69 8.98
C VAL A 129 -0.27 4.41 9.69
N VAL A 130 -1.54 4.29 10.10
CA VAL A 130 -2.12 3.00 10.47
C VAL A 130 -2.58 2.33 9.19
N SER A 131 -1.70 1.51 8.60
CA SER A 131 -2.00 0.80 7.36
C SER A 131 -2.87 -0.43 7.63
N PRO A 132 -3.81 -0.77 6.73
CA PRO A 132 -4.58 -2.00 6.86
C PRO A 132 -3.69 -3.22 6.66
N MET A 133 -3.96 -4.28 7.42
CA MET A 133 -3.41 -5.60 7.17
C MET A 133 -4.43 -6.45 6.40
N GLY A 134 -3.97 -7.17 5.41
CA GLY A 134 -4.84 -7.92 4.53
C GLY A 134 -5.84 -7.01 3.83
N CYS A 135 -7.13 -7.22 4.05
CA CYS A 135 -8.18 -6.44 3.39
C CYS A 135 -8.43 -5.10 4.10
N ARG A 136 -8.80 -5.13 5.39
CA ARG A 136 -9.27 -3.94 6.12
C ARG A 136 -9.09 -4.04 7.64
N ALA A 137 -8.15 -4.84 8.11
CA ALA A 137 -7.85 -4.92 9.53
C ALA A 137 -6.92 -3.77 9.92
N PHE A 138 -7.47 -2.75 10.54
CA PHE A 138 -6.70 -1.63 11.08
C PHE A 138 -6.34 -1.92 12.53
N LEU A 139 -5.05 -2.08 12.81
CA LEU A 139 -4.57 -2.29 14.16
C LEU A 139 -4.30 -0.95 14.84
N SER A 140 -4.91 -0.74 16.01
CA SER A 140 -4.57 0.39 16.87
C SER A 140 -3.10 0.32 17.27
N PRO A 141 -2.41 1.45 17.44
CA PRO A 141 -1.07 1.44 18.00
C PRO A 141 -1.09 0.78 19.41
N TRP A 142 -0.05 0.03 19.70
CA TRP A 142 0.22 -0.50 21.03
C TRP A 142 1.17 0.43 21.73
N PHE A 143 0.92 0.77 22.98
CA PHE A 143 1.80 1.64 23.75
C PHE A 143 2.82 0.83 24.53
N GLU A 144 4.06 1.33 24.57
CA GLU A 144 5.21 0.60 25.13
C GLU A 144 5.00 0.17 26.58
N ARG A 145 4.39 1.06 27.39
CA ARG A 145 4.11 0.83 28.82
C ARG A 145 2.63 0.54 29.12
N GLY A 146 1.74 1.24 28.48
CA GLY A 146 0.30 1.17 28.77
C GLY A 146 -0.50 0.16 27.95
N GLY A 147 0.11 -0.48 26.97
CA GLY A 147 -0.57 -1.47 26.15
C GLY A 147 -1.59 -0.85 25.19
N MET A 148 -2.87 -1.13 25.38
CA MET A 148 -3.96 -0.63 24.50
C MET A 148 -4.22 0.88 24.67
N LYS A 149 -3.82 1.46 25.79
CA LYS A 149 -3.95 2.89 26.09
C LYS A 149 -2.62 3.41 26.60
N PRO A 150 -2.27 4.67 26.30
CA PRO A 150 -1.03 5.23 26.86
C PRO A 150 -1.08 5.27 28.38
N ALA A 151 0.01 4.91 29.03
CA ALA A 151 0.15 5.01 30.49
C ALA A 151 0.21 6.48 30.95
N ASP A 152 0.85 7.33 30.16
CA ASP A 152 0.95 8.78 30.31
C ASP A 152 1.23 9.44 28.95
N GLU A 153 1.38 10.77 28.94
CA GLU A 153 1.64 11.56 27.72
C GLU A 153 3.00 11.26 27.04
N ALA A 154 3.95 10.71 27.79
CA ALA A 154 5.28 10.36 27.30
C ALA A 154 5.36 8.91 26.77
N ASP A 155 4.28 8.15 26.88
CA ASP A 155 4.23 6.76 26.41
C ASP A 155 4.23 6.68 24.89
N LYS A 156 5.10 5.85 24.31
CA LYS A 156 5.36 5.82 22.88
C LYS A 156 4.45 4.80 22.19
N PRO A 157 3.76 5.21 21.11
CA PRO A 157 2.99 4.28 20.29
C PRO A 157 3.89 3.43 19.39
N ILE A 158 3.61 2.13 19.35
CA ILE A 158 4.27 1.15 18.49
C ILE A 158 3.31 0.78 17.34
N PHE A 159 3.72 1.02 16.11
CA PHE A 159 2.93 0.78 14.90
C PHE A 159 3.34 -0.49 14.14
N VAL A 160 4.44 -1.14 14.56
CA VAL A 160 5.05 -2.29 13.88
C VAL A 160 5.11 -3.51 14.79
N GLY A 161 5.49 -4.66 14.23
CA GLY A 161 5.72 -5.88 15.02
C GLY A 161 4.45 -6.62 15.43
N ARG A 162 3.31 -6.35 14.78
CA ARG A 162 2.03 -7.07 15.00
C ARG A 162 1.59 -7.74 13.72
N PHE A 163 0.85 -8.84 13.87
CA PHE A 163 0.35 -9.62 12.75
C PHE A 163 -1.01 -10.26 13.11
N ASN A 164 -1.72 -10.72 12.10
CA ASN A 164 -2.96 -11.44 12.28
C ASN A 164 -2.68 -12.92 12.57
N ILE A 165 -3.17 -13.42 13.70
CA ILE A 165 -2.97 -14.82 14.13
C ILE A 165 -4.11 -15.73 13.63
N GLY A 166 -5.31 -15.19 13.52
CA GLY A 166 -6.47 -15.96 13.11
C GLY A 166 -7.78 -15.18 13.21
N VAL A 167 -8.85 -15.81 12.79
CA VAL A 167 -10.21 -15.27 12.84
C VAL A 167 -11.04 -16.11 13.81
N ILE A 168 -11.74 -15.43 14.72
CA ILE A 168 -12.72 -16.06 15.62
C ILE A 168 -14.10 -15.56 15.20
N SER A 169 -14.98 -16.50 14.85
CA SER A 169 -16.38 -16.20 14.57
C SER A 169 -17.25 -16.59 15.76
N LEU A 170 -18.11 -15.68 16.18
CA LEU A 170 -19.16 -15.94 17.18
C LEU A 170 -20.47 -16.13 16.42
N HIS A 171 -21.15 -17.22 16.69
CA HIS A 171 -22.48 -17.56 16.16
C HIS A 171 -23.56 -17.25 17.18
#